data_42ed96dd876e498acedc88e3a9516126
#
_entry.id   42ed96dd876e498acedc88e3a9516126
#
_cell.length_a   1.000
_cell.length_b   1.000
_cell.length_c   1.000
_cell.angle_alpha   90.00
_cell.angle_beta   90.00
_cell.angle_gamma   90.00
#
_symmetry.space_group_name_H-M   'P 1'
#
loop_
_entity.id
_entity.type
_entity.pdbx_description
1 polymer ?
#
loop_
_entity_poly.entity_id
_entity_poly.type
_entity_poly.pdbx_seq_one_letter_code
_entity_poly.pdbx_strand_id
1 'polypeptide(L)'
;MIYLSILTIWSLFSFTVDQSERVNTVSTQGTIISYLSLYGEYIYKRENCGKCHSLNIMDDKTKICLDGLNGKYSVSWHYNHLINPTSMVAYSEMPSFKLLSENTFKKDSIEKHCSPFTKQDWHQLTTESKTIKNELAEYGIHVKSKSEIIALIYFLDHIPQTEESKTQRLKEMEKANKENEIRDSIWATSESDIITAINNSESIILGQAIYKTHCIPCHGSSGEGIIGPNLTDDYWLHGGKDNDIVNTIVNGVPDKGMMAWKFQFIPNEIGQLVSYIKSIKGTNPKNAKISQGAKE
;
A
#
# COMPACT_ATOMS: atom_id res chain seq x y z
N MET A 1 -40.22 36.22 16.06
CA MET A 1 -39.23 35.23 16.54
C MET A 1 -38.53 34.66 15.35
N ILE A 2 -37.32 35.11 15.13
CA ILE A 2 -36.48 34.76 13.95
C ILE A 2 -35.48 33.70 14.45
N TYR A 3 -35.58 32.47 13.93
CA TYR A 3 -34.58 31.43 14.18
C TYR A 3 -33.45 31.61 13.16
N LEU A 4 -32.30 32.02 13.65
CA LEU A 4 -31.03 32.00 12.90
C LEU A 4 -30.47 30.58 12.94
N SER A 5 -30.44 29.91 11.79
CA SER A 5 -29.71 28.65 11.59
C SER A 5 -28.24 28.94 11.30
N ILE A 6 -27.38 28.54 12.22
CA ILE A 6 -25.92 28.60 12.06
C ILE A 6 -25.51 27.43 11.19
N LEU A 7 -25.19 27.70 9.93
CA LEU A 7 -24.47 26.79 9.02
C LEU A 7 -22.99 26.84 9.38
N THR A 8 -22.51 25.80 10.03
CA THR A 8 -21.08 25.56 10.21
C THR A 8 -20.47 25.14 8.87
N ILE A 9 -19.72 26.05 8.28
CA ILE A 9 -18.90 25.79 7.10
C ILE A 9 -17.71 24.93 7.54
N TRP A 10 -17.73 23.65 7.22
CA TRP A 10 -16.55 22.82 7.24
C TRP A 10 -15.70 23.19 6.02
N SER A 11 -14.65 23.98 6.27
CA SER A 11 -13.60 24.21 5.28
C SER A 11 -12.84 22.93 5.06
N LEU A 12 -13.11 22.24 3.95
CA LEU A 12 -12.24 21.24 3.36
C LEU A 12 -10.92 21.94 2.97
N PHE A 13 -9.93 21.84 3.82
CA PHE A 13 -8.55 22.10 3.46
C PHE A 13 -8.12 20.97 2.51
N SER A 14 -8.47 21.14 1.24
CA SER A 14 -7.77 20.41 0.17
C SER A 14 -6.35 20.97 0.12
N PHE A 15 -5.40 20.24 0.64
CA PHE A 15 -3.98 20.46 0.36
C PHE A 15 -3.76 20.09 -1.12
N THR A 16 -4.10 21.01 -2.01
CA THR A 16 -3.57 20.99 -3.37
C THR A 16 -2.12 21.45 -3.25
N VAL A 17 -1.20 20.49 -3.18
CA VAL A 17 0.21 20.80 -3.46
C VAL A 17 0.22 21.36 -4.87
N ASP A 18 0.52 22.65 -4.98
CA ASP A 18 0.65 23.33 -6.26
C ASP A 18 1.78 22.64 -7.05
N GLN A 19 1.39 21.95 -8.10
CA GLN A 19 2.31 21.26 -9.01
C GLN A 19 3.08 22.23 -9.92
N SER A 20 2.79 23.54 -9.87
CA SER A 20 3.35 24.56 -10.76
C SER A 20 4.81 24.94 -10.46
N GLU A 21 5.35 24.60 -9.29
CA GLU A 21 6.74 24.90 -8.91
C GLU A 21 7.72 23.73 -9.08
N ARG A 22 7.32 22.62 -9.67
CA ARG A 22 8.26 21.54 -10.01
C ARG A 22 9.06 21.93 -11.26
N VAL A 23 10.22 22.35 -10.97
CA VAL A 23 11.22 23.11 -11.72
C VAL A 23 11.74 22.45 -13.01
N ASN A 24 12.01 23.29 -13.95
CA ASN A 24 12.38 23.18 -15.35
C ASN A 24 13.84 22.81 -15.63
N THR A 25 14.05 21.87 -16.55
CA THR A 25 15.37 21.59 -17.15
C THR A 25 15.28 21.23 -18.63
N VAL A 26 16.34 21.41 -19.38
CA VAL A 26 16.35 21.50 -20.84
C VAL A 26 16.47 20.15 -21.53
N SER A 27 15.64 19.87 -22.53
CA SER A 27 15.81 18.79 -23.51
C SER A 27 16.01 19.34 -24.92
N THR A 28 16.63 18.56 -25.78
CA THR A 28 16.80 18.83 -27.21
C THR A 28 15.50 18.77 -28.02
N GLN A 29 14.35 18.48 -27.39
CA GLN A 29 13.02 18.44 -28.02
C GLN A 29 11.93 19.12 -27.17
N GLY A 30 12.28 20.12 -26.33
CA GLY A 30 11.30 20.90 -25.58
C GLY A 30 10.73 20.23 -24.32
N THR A 31 11.20 19.05 -23.95
CA THR A 31 10.88 18.42 -22.67
C THR A 31 11.99 18.73 -21.68
N ILE A 32 11.61 19.19 -20.52
CA ILE A 32 12.55 19.61 -19.49
C ILE A 32 13.00 18.39 -18.69
N ILE A 33 14.25 18.00 -18.75
CA ILE A 33 14.81 16.82 -18.05
C ILE A 33 15.60 17.28 -16.83
N SER A 34 15.24 16.77 -15.64
CA SER A 34 16.00 16.98 -14.42
C SER A 34 17.30 16.16 -14.41
N TYR A 35 18.42 16.80 -14.10
CA TYR A 35 19.69 16.09 -13.89
C TYR A 35 19.65 15.12 -12.70
N LEU A 36 18.80 15.38 -11.72
CA LEU A 36 18.56 14.43 -10.62
C LEU A 36 17.87 13.16 -11.15
N SER A 37 16.90 13.32 -12.07
CA SER A 37 16.25 12.19 -12.75
C SER A 37 17.23 11.41 -13.64
N LEU A 38 18.06 12.10 -14.43
CA LEU A 38 19.08 11.46 -15.25
C LEU A 38 20.06 10.63 -14.42
N TYR A 39 20.49 11.16 -13.29
CA TYR A 39 21.38 10.43 -12.39
C TYR A 39 20.65 9.26 -11.71
N GLY A 40 19.38 9.42 -11.37
CA GLY A 40 18.53 8.33 -10.89
C GLY A 40 18.38 7.20 -11.92
N GLU A 41 18.21 7.55 -13.21
CA GLU A 41 18.20 6.58 -14.30
C GLU A 41 19.55 5.84 -14.44
N TYR A 42 20.66 6.56 -14.28
CA TYR A 42 21.97 5.92 -14.23
C TYR A 42 22.06 4.92 -13.08
N ILE A 43 21.58 5.26 -11.88
CA ILE A 43 21.55 4.34 -10.73
C ILE A 43 20.65 3.14 -11.04
N TYR A 44 19.46 3.35 -11.62
CA TYR A 44 18.56 2.29 -12.05
C TYR A 44 19.27 1.27 -12.96
N LYS A 45 20.06 1.77 -13.94
CA LYS A 45 20.85 0.92 -14.84
C LYS A 45 22.00 0.24 -14.11
N ARG A 46 22.74 0.96 -13.25
CA ARG A 46 23.87 0.46 -12.47
C ARG A 46 23.49 -0.69 -11.53
N GLU A 47 22.35 -0.53 -10.83
CA GLU A 47 21.82 -1.52 -9.90
C GLU A 47 21.06 -2.67 -10.62
N ASN A 48 21.06 -2.65 -11.95
CA ASN A 48 20.43 -3.68 -12.81
C ASN A 48 18.93 -3.89 -12.53
N CYS A 49 18.22 -2.82 -12.17
CA CYS A 49 16.78 -2.87 -11.91
C CYS A 49 15.98 -3.34 -13.14
N GLY A 50 16.48 -3.04 -14.34
CA GLY A 50 15.94 -3.47 -15.62
C GLY A 50 15.88 -4.99 -15.84
N LYS A 51 16.53 -5.80 -14.96
CA LYS A 51 16.40 -7.25 -15.00
C LYS A 51 14.97 -7.70 -14.69
N CYS A 52 14.32 -7.04 -13.72
CA CYS A 52 12.98 -7.41 -13.25
C CYS A 52 11.91 -6.37 -13.61
N HIS A 53 12.32 -5.13 -13.94
CA HIS A 53 11.43 -4.03 -14.23
C HIS A 53 11.59 -3.53 -15.66
N SER A 54 10.48 -3.22 -16.33
CA SER A 54 10.47 -2.47 -17.61
C SER A 54 10.03 -1.03 -17.36
N LEU A 55 10.56 -0.09 -18.14
CA LEU A 55 10.17 1.33 -18.07
C LEU A 55 8.97 1.63 -18.98
N ASN A 56 8.66 0.75 -19.93
CA ASN A 56 7.54 0.86 -20.84
C ASN A 56 6.74 -0.45 -20.86
N ILE A 57 5.42 -0.34 -20.89
CA ILE A 57 4.50 -1.49 -20.91
C ILE A 57 4.68 -2.38 -22.16
N MET A 58 5.24 -1.84 -23.23
CA MET A 58 5.46 -2.56 -24.49
C MET A 58 6.79 -3.31 -24.56
N ASP A 59 7.75 -2.99 -23.67
CA ASP A 59 9.11 -3.51 -23.78
C ASP A 59 9.20 -5.02 -23.46
N ASP A 60 8.65 -5.43 -22.31
CA ASP A 60 8.73 -6.82 -21.86
C ASP A 60 7.58 -7.12 -20.88
N LYS A 61 6.59 -7.86 -21.36
CA LYS A 61 5.40 -8.24 -20.59
C LYS A 61 5.67 -9.23 -19.45
N THR A 62 6.86 -9.82 -19.40
CA THR A 62 7.26 -10.73 -18.31
C THR A 62 7.81 -9.97 -17.10
N LYS A 63 8.12 -8.69 -17.27
CA LYS A 63 8.65 -7.81 -16.23
C LYS A 63 7.57 -6.96 -15.58
N ILE A 64 7.85 -6.52 -14.36
CA ILE A 64 7.00 -5.55 -13.66
C ILE A 64 7.19 -4.18 -14.31
N CYS A 65 6.12 -3.66 -14.91
CA CYS A 65 6.17 -2.39 -15.62
C CYS A 65 6.11 -1.20 -14.64
N LEU A 66 7.06 -0.27 -14.80
CA LEU A 66 7.14 0.97 -14.03
C LEU A 66 6.55 2.18 -14.78
N ASP A 67 5.98 1.98 -15.97
CA ASP A 67 5.34 3.03 -16.75
C ASP A 67 4.26 3.73 -15.93
N GLY A 68 4.34 5.05 -15.87
CA GLY A 68 3.39 5.88 -15.15
C GLY A 68 3.44 5.75 -13.63
N LEU A 69 4.64 5.58 -13.05
CA LEU A 69 4.81 5.70 -11.61
C LEU A 69 4.66 7.15 -11.11
N ASN A 70 4.76 8.15 -12.00
CA ASN A 70 4.68 9.56 -11.66
C ASN A 70 3.47 9.84 -10.74
N GLY A 71 3.74 10.24 -9.50
CA GLY A 71 2.74 10.58 -8.48
C GLY A 71 1.84 9.42 -8.03
N LYS A 72 2.12 8.18 -8.42
CA LYS A 72 1.31 7.01 -8.03
C LYS A 72 1.52 6.61 -6.57
N TYR A 73 2.74 6.73 -6.08
CA TYR A 73 3.13 6.40 -4.73
C TYR A 73 3.86 7.57 -4.08
N SER A 74 3.82 7.69 -2.75
CA SER A 74 4.58 8.72 -2.04
C SER A 74 6.08 8.43 -2.07
N VAL A 75 6.90 9.46 -1.87
CA VAL A 75 8.36 9.30 -1.75
C VAL A 75 8.75 8.37 -0.59
N SER A 76 7.97 8.37 0.49
CA SER A 76 8.16 7.46 1.63
C SER A 76 7.86 6.01 1.26
N TRP A 77 6.85 5.76 0.42
CA TRP A 77 6.58 4.42 -0.11
C TRP A 77 7.76 3.92 -0.95
N HIS A 78 8.26 4.75 -1.88
CA HIS A 78 9.42 4.39 -2.69
C HIS A 78 10.64 4.08 -1.83
N TYR A 79 10.90 4.91 -0.81
CA TYR A 79 12.01 4.68 0.11
C TYR A 79 11.90 3.32 0.81
N ASN A 80 10.75 3.05 1.44
CA ASN A 80 10.53 1.81 2.18
C ASN A 80 10.58 0.59 1.28
N HIS A 81 10.04 0.69 0.05
CA HIS A 81 10.09 -0.36 -0.95
C HIS A 81 11.53 -0.67 -1.38
N LEU A 82 12.39 0.33 -1.52
CA LEU A 82 13.81 0.15 -1.87
C LEU A 82 14.64 -0.39 -0.69
N ILE A 83 14.34 0.03 0.54
CA ILE A 83 15.09 -0.39 1.73
C ILE A 83 14.68 -1.79 2.21
N ASN A 84 13.40 -2.07 2.23
CA ASN A 84 12.85 -3.33 2.68
C ASN A 84 11.66 -3.77 1.82
N PRO A 85 11.90 -4.31 0.62
CA PRO A 85 10.84 -4.66 -0.32
C PRO A 85 9.81 -5.62 0.26
N THR A 86 10.24 -6.59 1.05
CA THR A 86 9.36 -7.61 1.64
C THR A 86 8.39 -7.06 2.68
N SER A 87 8.72 -5.92 3.30
CA SER A 87 7.78 -5.23 4.21
C SER A 87 6.65 -4.51 3.48
N MET A 88 6.85 -4.20 2.19
CA MET A 88 5.88 -3.48 1.37
C MET A 88 5.09 -4.40 0.44
N VAL A 89 5.76 -5.47 -0.04
CA VAL A 89 5.18 -6.47 -0.95
C VAL A 89 5.57 -7.85 -0.43
N ALA A 90 4.60 -8.59 0.09
CA ALA A 90 4.81 -9.94 0.60
C ALA A 90 5.46 -10.84 -0.47
N TYR A 91 6.46 -11.62 -0.08
CA TYR A 91 7.22 -12.51 -0.96
C TYR A 91 7.98 -11.81 -2.11
N SER A 92 8.28 -10.52 -1.98
CA SER A 92 9.10 -9.81 -2.95
C SER A 92 10.49 -10.43 -3.07
N GLU A 93 10.90 -10.74 -4.31
CA GLU A 93 12.27 -11.19 -4.64
C GLU A 93 13.23 -10.02 -4.89
N MET A 94 12.74 -8.77 -4.79
CA MET A 94 13.54 -7.58 -4.96
C MET A 94 14.57 -7.47 -3.83
N PRO A 95 15.87 -7.25 -4.14
CA PRO A 95 16.89 -7.06 -3.12
C PRO A 95 16.73 -5.72 -2.38
N SER A 96 17.28 -5.64 -1.17
CA SER A 96 17.37 -4.38 -0.42
C SER A 96 18.47 -3.48 -1.00
N PHE A 97 18.14 -2.22 -1.26
CA PHE A 97 19.07 -1.19 -1.74
C PHE A 97 19.48 -0.22 -0.64
N LYS A 98 19.61 -0.69 0.59
CA LYS A 98 19.95 0.12 1.77
C LYS A 98 21.22 0.96 1.57
N LEU A 99 22.22 0.44 0.90
CA LEU A 99 23.48 1.14 0.65
C LEU A 99 23.28 2.45 -0.15
N LEU A 100 22.27 2.56 -0.97
CA LEU A 100 21.96 3.81 -1.70
C LEU A 100 21.56 4.94 -0.76
N SER A 101 21.05 4.65 0.43
CA SER A 101 20.75 5.68 1.44
C SER A 101 21.99 6.23 2.13
N GLU A 102 23.06 5.45 2.16
CA GLU A 102 24.35 5.78 2.79
C GLU A 102 25.31 6.43 1.81
N ASN A 103 25.31 5.96 0.56
CA ASN A 103 26.11 6.52 -0.54
C ASN A 103 25.64 7.91 -0.91
N THR A 104 26.60 8.78 -1.25
CA THR A 104 26.30 10.15 -1.67
C THR A 104 26.94 10.47 -3.02
N PHE A 105 26.17 11.13 -3.87
CA PHE A 105 26.67 11.61 -5.14
C PHE A 105 27.47 12.92 -5.00
N LYS A 106 28.45 13.09 -5.85
CA LYS A 106 29.31 14.29 -5.95
C LYS A 106 29.10 14.93 -7.33
N LYS A 107 29.48 16.21 -7.45
CA LYS A 107 29.36 16.93 -8.71
C LYS A 107 30.07 16.21 -9.86
N ASP A 108 31.31 15.77 -9.63
CA ASP A 108 32.12 15.06 -10.63
C ASP A 108 31.44 13.72 -11.09
N SER A 109 30.74 13.05 -10.18
CA SER A 109 29.99 11.84 -10.54
C SER A 109 28.84 12.16 -11.48
N ILE A 110 28.14 13.27 -11.26
CA ILE A 110 27.05 13.72 -12.14
C ILE A 110 27.60 14.16 -13.49
N GLU A 111 28.64 14.99 -13.51
CA GLU A 111 29.30 15.48 -14.75
C GLU A 111 29.75 14.31 -15.63
N LYS A 112 30.27 13.25 -15.05
CA LYS A 112 30.72 12.07 -15.77
C LYS A 112 29.58 11.33 -16.51
N HIS A 113 28.37 11.33 -15.95
CA HIS A 113 27.25 10.53 -16.48
C HIS A 113 26.16 11.35 -17.14
N CYS A 114 26.13 12.68 -16.91
CA CYS A 114 25.09 13.60 -17.35
C CYS A 114 25.70 14.87 -17.97
N SER A 115 26.52 14.74 -19.00
CA SER A 115 27.14 15.86 -19.70
C SER A 115 26.30 16.31 -20.91
N PRO A 116 26.22 17.61 -21.25
CA PRO A 116 26.85 18.75 -20.57
C PRO A 116 26.15 19.11 -19.25
N PHE A 117 26.93 19.62 -18.27
CA PHE A 117 26.46 19.93 -16.93
C PHE A 117 27.08 21.24 -16.42
N THR A 118 26.25 22.17 -15.97
CA THR A 118 26.66 23.51 -15.56
C THR A 118 26.62 23.71 -14.05
N LYS A 119 27.11 24.84 -13.56
CA LYS A 119 26.97 25.23 -12.16
C LYS A 119 25.50 25.45 -11.76
N GLN A 120 24.69 25.96 -12.68
CA GLN A 120 23.27 26.16 -12.47
C GLN A 120 22.55 24.84 -12.33
N ASP A 121 22.86 23.83 -13.15
CA ASP A 121 22.30 22.48 -13.08
C ASP A 121 22.62 21.81 -11.75
N TRP A 122 23.83 22.03 -11.22
CA TRP A 122 24.19 21.55 -9.88
C TRP A 122 23.34 22.21 -8.79
N HIS A 123 23.08 23.52 -8.90
CA HIS A 123 22.23 24.20 -7.93
C HIS A 123 20.80 23.64 -7.95
N GLN A 124 20.24 23.50 -9.15
CA GLN A 124 18.90 22.94 -9.34
C GLN A 124 18.79 21.51 -8.80
N LEU A 125 19.68 20.60 -9.22
CA LEU A 125 19.73 19.22 -8.76
C LEU A 125 19.78 19.15 -7.22
N THR A 126 20.61 19.99 -6.58
CA THR A 126 20.70 20.00 -5.11
C THR A 126 19.45 20.55 -4.44
N THR A 127 18.68 21.42 -5.10
CA THR A 127 17.40 21.93 -4.62
C THR A 127 16.33 20.83 -4.70
N GLU A 128 16.18 20.17 -5.84
CA GLU A 128 15.29 19.04 -6.04
C GLU A 128 15.56 17.93 -5.01
N SER A 129 16.83 17.60 -4.81
CA SER A 129 17.25 16.60 -3.83
C SER A 129 16.91 16.98 -2.38
N LYS A 130 16.95 18.28 -2.03
CA LYS A 130 16.53 18.76 -0.70
C LYS A 130 15.01 18.65 -0.53
N THR A 131 14.24 18.87 -1.58
CA THR A 131 12.78 18.73 -1.56
C THR A 131 12.40 17.30 -1.17
N ILE A 132 12.91 16.31 -1.89
CA ILE A 132 12.66 14.88 -1.58
C ILE A 132 13.11 14.52 -0.14
N LYS A 133 14.29 15.01 0.27
CA LYS A 133 14.76 14.81 1.66
C LYS A 133 13.78 15.35 2.69
N ASN A 134 13.22 16.53 2.46
CA ASN A 134 12.29 17.18 3.39
C ASN A 134 10.96 16.41 3.42
N GLU A 135 10.44 16.01 2.28
CA GLU A 135 9.25 15.14 2.20
C GLU A 135 9.44 13.82 2.97
N LEU A 136 10.61 13.18 2.83
CA LEU A 136 10.93 11.96 3.61
C LEU A 136 10.98 12.24 5.11
N ALA A 137 11.49 13.41 5.53
CA ALA A 137 11.57 13.79 6.94
C ALA A 137 10.20 13.97 7.59
N GLU A 138 9.17 14.37 6.85
CA GLU A 138 7.77 14.43 7.33
C GLU A 138 7.24 13.06 7.77
N TYR A 139 7.77 11.98 7.19
CA TYR A 139 7.46 10.60 7.55
C TYR A 139 8.48 9.98 8.55
N GLY A 140 9.33 10.80 9.18
CA GLY A 140 10.36 10.35 10.13
C GLY A 140 11.55 9.65 9.46
N ILE A 141 11.71 9.74 8.14
CA ILE A 141 12.81 9.14 7.38
C ILE A 141 13.93 10.16 7.20
N HIS A 142 15.08 9.90 7.81
CA HIS A 142 16.21 10.81 7.80
C HIS A 142 17.35 10.29 6.92
N VAL A 143 17.57 10.93 5.77
CA VAL A 143 18.64 10.63 4.82
C VAL A 143 19.46 11.88 4.52
N LYS A 144 20.67 11.69 4.01
CA LYS A 144 21.51 12.82 3.52
C LYS A 144 20.88 13.38 2.24
N SER A 145 20.86 14.70 2.08
CA SER A 145 20.27 15.35 0.88
C SER A 145 20.88 14.93 -0.45
N LYS A 146 22.11 14.42 -0.44
CA LYS A 146 22.80 13.93 -1.63
C LYS A 146 22.95 12.42 -1.67
N SER A 147 22.11 11.67 -0.94
CA SER A 147 22.15 10.22 -1.03
C SER A 147 21.65 9.72 -2.39
N GLU A 148 22.25 8.66 -2.87
CA GLU A 148 21.90 8.07 -4.18
C GLU A 148 20.45 7.58 -4.22
N ILE A 149 19.91 7.16 -3.09
CA ILE A 149 18.51 6.71 -3.02
C ILE A 149 17.54 7.85 -3.37
N ILE A 150 17.85 9.11 -3.02
CA ILE A 150 17.03 10.27 -3.38
C ILE A 150 16.96 10.45 -4.90
N ALA A 151 18.09 10.30 -5.60
CA ALA A 151 18.11 10.41 -7.05
C ALA A 151 17.30 9.28 -7.71
N LEU A 152 17.42 8.06 -7.19
CA LEU A 152 16.63 6.92 -7.69
C LEU A 152 15.13 7.14 -7.42
N ILE A 153 14.74 7.57 -6.23
CA ILE A 153 13.33 7.89 -5.90
C ILE A 153 12.80 8.97 -6.84
N TYR A 154 13.58 10.04 -7.04
CA TYR A 154 13.20 11.14 -7.94
C TYR A 154 12.96 10.62 -9.37
N PHE A 155 13.85 9.78 -9.89
CA PHE A 155 13.66 9.15 -11.20
C PHE A 155 12.38 8.31 -11.26
N LEU A 156 12.17 7.43 -10.29
CA LEU A 156 11.00 6.54 -10.23
C LEU A 156 9.69 7.34 -10.15
N ASP A 157 9.66 8.39 -9.32
CA ASP A 157 8.49 9.27 -9.17
C ASP A 157 8.20 10.13 -10.41
N HIS A 158 9.15 10.22 -11.35
CA HIS A 158 9.01 11.02 -12.58
C HIS A 158 8.93 10.17 -13.84
N ILE A 159 8.78 8.85 -13.75
CA ILE A 159 8.55 8.01 -14.93
C ILE A 159 7.18 8.37 -15.53
N PRO A 160 7.14 8.95 -16.75
CA PRO A 160 5.90 9.42 -17.35
C PRO A 160 4.98 8.25 -17.66
N GLN A 161 3.69 8.54 -17.75
CA GLN A 161 2.71 7.59 -18.23
C GLN A 161 2.57 7.70 -19.75
N THR A 162 2.82 6.61 -20.46
CA THR A 162 2.54 6.53 -21.90
C THR A 162 1.04 6.46 -22.19
N GLU A 163 0.61 6.78 -23.39
CA GLU A 163 -0.81 6.69 -23.78
C GLU A 163 -1.32 5.23 -23.77
N GLU A 164 -0.46 4.30 -24.11
CA GLU A 164 -0.73 2.86 -24.00
C GLU A 164 -1.00 2.46 -22.56
N SER A 165 -0.17 2.91 -21.64
CA SER A 165 -0.34 2.64 -20.19
C SER A 165 -1.62 3.29 -19.65
N LYS A 166 -1.95 4.51 -20.07
CA LYS A 166 -3.24 5.15 -19.70
C LYS A 166 -4.42 4.33 -20.15
N THR A 167 -4.39 3.89 -21.41
CA THR A 167 -5.47 3.07 -22.00
C THR A 167 -5.61 1.74 -21.26
N GLN A 168 -4.49 1.09 -20.94
CA GLN A 168 -4.50 -0.16 -20.20
C GLN A 168 -5.06 0.02 -18.79
N ARG A 169 -4.64 1.08 -18.09
CA ARG A 169 -5.16 1.40 -16.74
C ARG A 169 -6.66 1.69 -16.74
N LEU A 170 -7.15 2.42 -17.74
CA LEU A 170 -8.57 2.68 -17.85
C LEU A 170 -9.36 1.38 -18.00
N LYS A 171 -8.90 0.45 -18.85
CA LYS A 171 -9.51 -0.88 -19.00
C LYS A 171 -9.48 -1.68 -17.70
N GLU A 172 -8.36 -1.65 -16.98
CA GLU A 172 -8.22 -2.32 -15.68
C GLU A 172 -9.15 -1.72 -14.63
N MET A 173 -9.28 -0.38 -14.59
CA MET A 173 -10.21 0.31 -13.71
C MET A 173 -11.68 -0.02 -14.04
N GLU A 174 -12.05 -0.01 -15.30
CA GLU A 174 -13.40 -0.40 -15.75
C GLU A 174 -13.71 -1.84 -15.34
N LYS A 175 -12.77 -2.75 -15.55
CA LYS A 175 -12.90 -4.16 -15.12
C LYS A 175 -13.05 -4.26 -13.59
N ALA A 176 -12.19 -3.58 -12.83
CA ALA A 176 -12.25 -3.57 -11.38
C ALA A 176 -13.57 -2.96 -10.85
N ASN A 177 -14.05 -1.88 -11.47
CA ASN A 177 -15.33 -1.28 -11.12
C ASN A 177 -16.50 -2.25 -11.37
N LYS A 178 -16.50 -2.93 -12.50
CA LYS A 178 -17.52 -3.94 -12.80
C LYS A 178 -17.47 -5.13 -11.81
N GLU A 179 -16.29 -5.58 -11.45
CA GLU A 179 -16.11 -6.62 -10.43
C GLU A 179 -16.57 -6.14 -9.05
N ASN A 180 -16.36 -4.86 -8.72
CA ASN A 180 -16.85 -4.23 -7.50
C ASN A 180 -18.39 -4.15 -7.49
N GLU A 181 -19.01 -3.72 -8.58
CA GLU A 181 -20.48 -3.66 -8.72
C GLU A 181 -21.12 -5.05 -8.53
N ILE A 182 -20.53 -6.09 -9.16
CA ILE A 182 -20.99 -7.47 -8.99
C ILE A 182 -20.87 -7.90 -7.53
N ARG A 183 -19.72 -7.61 -6.89
CA ARG A 183 -19.50 -7.92 -5.48
C ARG A 183 -20.50 -7.19 -4.58
N ASP A 184 -20.71 -5.89 -4.80
CA ASP A 184 -21.65 -5.10 -4.03
C ASP A 184 -23.08 -5.62 -4.18
N SER A 185 -23.46 -6.11 -5.37
CA SER A 185 -24.75 -6.78 -5.58
C SER A 185 -24.87 -8.10 -4.81
N ILE A 186 -23.81 -8.90 -4.75
CA ILE A 186 -23.74 -10.13 -3.94
C ILE A 186 -23.89 -9.80 -2.46
N TRP A 187 -23.20 -8.76 -1.97
CA TRP A 187 -23.27 -8.34 -0.58
C TRP A 187 -24.62 -7.72 -0.20
N ALA A 188 -25.29 -7.03 -1.10
CA ALA A 188 -26.62 -6.44 -0.87
C ALA A 188 -27.71 -7.49 -0.59
N THR A 189 -27.52 -8.74 -1.04
CA THR A 189 -28.48 -9.85 -0.88
C THR A 189 -28.04 -10.91 0.13
N SER A 190 -26.94 -10.64 0.86
CA SER A 190 -26.15 -11.67 1.54
C SER A 190 -26.53 -12.02 2.97
N GLU A 191 -27.42 -11.27 3.61
CA GLU A 191 -27.75 -11.50 5.02
C GLU A 191 -28.31 -12.92 5.27
N SER A 192 -29.17 -13.40 4.39
CA SER A 192 -29.72 -14.77 4.48
C SER A 192 -28.66 -15.85 4.30
N ASP A 193 -27.68 -15.63 3.42
CA ASP A 193 -26.60 -16.59 3.14
C ASP A 193 -25.64 -16.71 4.32
N ILE A 194 -25.29 -15.57 4.93
CA ILE A 194 -24.46 -15.51 6.13
C ILE A 194 -25.15 -16.22 7.29
N ILE A 195 -26.42 -15.89 7.57
CA ILE A 195 -27.20 -16.51 8.65
C ILE A 195 -27.34 -18.01 8.42
N THR A 196 -27.62 -18.44 7.19
CA THR A 196 -27.73 -19.86 6.84
C THR A 196 -26.40 -20.56 7.08
N ALA A 197 -25.29 -19.99 6.68
CA ALA A 197 -23.97 -20.56 6.90
C ALA A 197 -23.61 -20.64 8.40
N ILE A 198 -23.89 -19.61 9.19
CA ILE A 198 -23.61 -19.60 10.64
C ILE A 198 -24.38 -20.73 11.36
N ASN A 199 -25.59 -21.03 10.93
CA ASN A 199 -26.45 -22.04 11.54
C ASN A 199 -26.24 -23.47 11.01
N ASN A 200 -25.32 -23.64 10.04
CA ASN A 200 -25.03 -24.96 9.47
C ASN A 200 -23.80 -25.59 10.17
N SER A 201 -23.98 -26.81 10.71
CA SER A 201 -22.90 -27.53 11.40
C SER A 201 -21.71 -27.91 10.52
N GLU A 202 -21.91 -28.11 9.21
CA GLU A 202 -20.83 -28.38 8.25
C GLU A 202 -19.95 -27.15 8.03
N SER A 203 -20.48 -25.95 8.24
CA SER A 203 -19.77 -24.69 8.11
C SER A 203 -18.57 -24.56 9.04
N ILE A 204 -18.56 -25.24 10.18
CA ILE A 204 -17.42 -25.25 11.12
C ILE A 204 -16.16 -25.81 10.43
N ILE A 205 -16.31 -26.91 9.68
CA ILE A 205 -15.18 -27.56 8.99
C ILE A 205 -14.65 -26.66 7.87
N LEU A 206 -15.55 -26.06 7.08
CA LEU A 206 -15.21 -25.17 6.00
C LEU A 206 -14.58 -23.86 6.54
N GLY A 207 -15.16 -23.28 7.58
CA GLY A 207 -14.61 -22.11 8.26
C GLY A 207 -13.26 -22.38 8.89
N GLN A 208 -13.01 -23.58 9.43
CA GLN A 208 -11.69 -23.97 9.92
C GLN A 208 -10.65 -23.97 8.80
N ALA A 209 -11.00 -24.45 7.61
CA ALA A 209 -10.09 -24.46 6.47
C ALA A 209 -9.71 -23.03 6.04
N ILE A 210 -10.70 -22.11 5.97
CA ILE A 210 -10.47 -20.69 5.69
C ILE A 210 -9.57 -20.07 6.78
N TYR A 211 -9.89 -20.32 8.05
CA TYR A 211 -9.13 -19.82 9.20
C TYR A 211 -7.66 -20.23 9.15
N LYS A 212 -7.39 -21.51 8.88
CA LYS A 212 -6.03 -22.05 8.78
C LYS A 212 -5.18 -21.35 7.71
N THR A 213 -5.81 -20.95 6.63
CA THR A 213 -5.09 -20.33 5.50
C THR A 213 -4.85 -18.85 5.72
N HIS A 214 -5.78 -18.13 6.36
CA HIS A 214 -5.78 -16.67 6.35
C HIS A 214 -5.68 -16.00 7.71
N CYS A 215 -6.09 -16.67 8.80
CA CYS A 215 -6.24 -16.04 10.11
C CYS A 215 -5.13 -16.40 11.11
N ILE A 216 -4.50 -17.58 10.94
CA ILE A 216 -3.44 -18.09 11.82
C ILE A 216 -2.31 -17.10 12.05
N PRO A 217 -1.76 -16.39 11.03
CA PRO A 217 -0.62 -15.51 11.23
C PRO A 217 -0.84 -14.44 12.30
N CYS A 218 -2.08 -14.02 12.49
CA CYS A 218 -2.44 -12.98 13.46
C CYS A 218 -3.12 -13.53 14.71
N HIS A 219 -4.00 -14.55 14.57
CA HIS A 219 -4.85 -15.04 15.67
C HIS A 219 -4.38 -16.35 16.28
N GLY A 220 -3.33 -16.98 15.72
CA GLY A 220 -2.82 -18.27 16.22
C GLY A 220 -3.58 -19.48 15.66
N SER A 221 -2.96 -20.64 15.77
CA SER A 221 -3.49 -21.90 15.20
C SER A 221 -4.75 -22.41 15.89
N SER A 222 -4.93 -22.06 17.15
CA SER A 222 -6.09 -22.42 17.99
C SER A 222 -6.97 -21.21 18.35
N GLY A 223 -6.70 -20.03 17.76
CA GLY A 223 -7.40 -18.80 18.11
C GLY A 223 -6.85 -18.08 19.34
N GLU A 224 -5.71 -18.51 19.86
CA GLU A 224 -5.08 -18.05 21.10
C GLU A 224 -4.65 -16.59 21.08
N GLY A 225 -4.52 -15.97 19.88
CA GLY A 225 -4.05 -14.60 19.69
C GLY A 225 -2.52 -14.51 19.67
N ILE A 226 -1.99 -13.81 18.65
CA ILE A 226 -0.56 -13.48 18.49
C ILE A 226 -0.44 -11.96 18.32
N ILE A 227 -0.57 -11.47 17.08
CA ILE A 227 -0.67 -10.04 16.77
C ILE A 227 -2.12 -9.58 17.06
N GLY A 228 -3.09 -10.32 16.54
CA GLY A 228 -4.51 -10.14 16.79
C GLY A 228 -4.93 -10.53 18.20
N PRO A 229 -6.19 -10.26 18.59
CA PRO A 229 -6.74 -10.66 19.87
C PRO A 229 -6.93 -12.19 19.96
N ASN A 230 -7.05 -12.69 21.21
CA ASN A 230 -7.54 -14.01 21.52
C ASN A 230 -9.02 -14.11 21.08
N LEU A 231 -9.36 -15.17 20.35
CA LEU A 231 -10.72 -15.46 19.85
C LEU A 231 -11.40 -16.61 20.63
N THR A 232 -10.73 -17.10 21.66
CA THR A 232 -11.22 -18.28 22.41
C THR A 232 -11.81 -17.93 23.76
N ASP A 233 -11.66 -16.70 24.23
CA ASP A 233 -12.22 -16.24 25.50
C ASP A 233 -13.59 -15.53 25.34
N ASP A 234 -14.15 -15.05 26.45
CA ASP A 234 -15.45 -14.35 26.48
C ASP A 234 -15.30 -12.83 26.25
N TYR A 235 -14.11 -12.32 25.83
CA TYR A 235 -13.87 -10.89 25.75
C TYR A 235 -13.70 -10.45 24.30
N TRP A 236 -14.42 -9.40 23.91
CA TRP A 236 -14.49 -8.92 22.54
C TRP A 236 -14.16 -7.43 22.45
N LEU A 237 -13.28 -7.07 21.49
CA LEU A 237 -12.91 -5.67 21.22
C LEU A 237 -13.98 -4.92 20.40
N HIS A 238 -14.71 -5.65 19.57
CA HIS A 238 -15.65 -5.09 18.60
C HIS A 238 -17.04 -5.74 18.66
N GLY A 239 -17.37 -6.38 19.80
CA GLY A 239 -18.60 -7.14 20.00
C GLY A 239 -18.47 -8.63 19.60
N GLY A 240 -19.18 -9.50 20.34
CA GLY A 240 -19.11 -10.96 20.21
C GLY A 240 -20.38 -11.60 19.64
N LYS A 241 -21.39 -10.81 19.30
CA LYS A 241 -22.58 -11.30 18.59
C LYS A 241 -22.25 -11.62 17.14
N ASP A 242 -23.03 -12.50 16.53
CA ASP A 242 -22.81 -12.92 15.15
C ASP A 242 -22.60 -11.75 14.20
N ASN A 243 -23.46 -10.74 14.24
CA ASN A 243 -23.36 -9.56 13.39
C ASN A 243 -22.10 -8.71 13.67
N ASP A 244 -21.64 -8.66 14.92
CA ASP A 244 -20.44 -7.90 15.29
C ASP A 244 -19.19 -8.59 14.73
N ILE A 245 -19.13 -9.93 14.86
CA ILE A 245 -18.05 -10.74 14.29
C ILE A 245 -18.07 -10.65 12.77
N VAL A 246 -19.25 -10.79 12.13
CA VAL A 246 -19.42 -10.59 10.69
C VAL A 246 -18.89 -9.21 10.27
N ASN A 247 -19.35 -8.13 10.91
CA ASN A 247 -18.95 -6.78 10.58
C ASN A 247 -17.44 -6.56 10.74
N THR A 248 -16.86 -7.11 11.79
CA THR A 248 -15.42 -7.02 12.04
C THR A 248 -14.62 -7.73 10.95
N ILE A 249 -15.04 -8.91 10.49
CA ILE A 249 -14.37 -9.63 9.42
C ILE A 249 -14.58 -8.91 8.08
N VAL A 250 -15.82 -8.57 7.75
CA VAL A 250 -16.19 -7.92 6.47
C VAL A 250 -15.42 -6.63 6.25
N ASN A 251 -15.38 -5.75 7.26
CA ASN A 251 -14.80 -4.42 7.14
C ASN A 251 -13.34 -4.34 7.62
N GLY A 252 -12.87 -5.35 8.33
CA GLY A 252 -11.56 -5.33 8.98
C GLY A 252 -11.46 -4.29 10.10
N VAL A 253 -10.25 -4.15 10.61
CA VAL A 253 -9.85 -3.09 11.56
C VAL A 253 -8.53 -2.50 11.03
N PRO A 254 -8.55 -1.66 9.97
CA PRO A 254 -7.35 -1.21 9.25
C PRO A 254 -6.33 -0.53 10.16
N ASP A 255 -6.79 0.28 11.10
CA ASP A 255 -5.94 0.98 12.07
C ASP A 255 -5.18 0.03 13.02
N LYS A 256 -5.59 -1.23 13.09
CA LYS A 256 -4.94 -2.30 13.86
C LYS A 256 -4.29 -3.37 12.98
N GLY A 257 -4.28 -3.15 11.65
CA GLY A 257 -3.66 -4.03 10.67
C GLY A 257 -4.51 -5.22 10.23
N MET A 258 -5.78 -5.31 10.63
CA MET A 258 -6.70 -6.32 10.12
C MET A 258 -7.37 -5.80 8.84
N MET A 259 -7.10 -6.44 7.72
CA MET A 259 -7.69 -6.07 6.43
C MET A 259 -9.19 -6.40 6.35
N ALA A 260 -9.89 -5.72 5.44
CA ALA A 260 -11.28 -6.04 5.11
C ALA A 260 -11.36 -7.30 4.24
N TRP A 261 -12.06 -8.32 4.72
CA TRP A 261 -12.12 -9.61 4.04
C TRP A 261 -13.22 -9.73 2.98
N LYS A 262 -14.15 -8.78 2.91
CA LYS A 262 -15.20 -8.72 1.86
C LYS A 262 -14.64 -8.69 0.43
N PHE A 263 -13.36 -8.38 0.27
CA PHE A 263 -12.70 -8.37 -1.03
C PHE A 263 -12.14 -9.74 -1.44
N GLN A 264 -12.08 -10.70 -0.50
CA GLN A 264 -11.51 -12.02 -0.73
C GLN A 264 -12.54 -13.14 -0.55
N PHE A 265 -13.54 -12.95 0.29
CA PHE A 265 -14.54 -13.94 0.63
C PHE A 265 -15.93 -13.53 0.19
N ILE A 266 -16.73 -14.52 -0.21
CA ILE A 266 -18.17 -14.35 -0.44
C ILE A 266 -18.92 -14.44 0.89
N PRO A 267 -20.18 -13.95 0.97
CA PRO A 267 -20.98 -13.95 2.19
C PRO A 267 -21.08 -15.29 2.90
N ASN A 268 -21.28 -16.36 2.15
CA ASN A 268 -21.36 -17.73 2.73
C ASN A 268 -20.05 -18.13 3.43
N GLU A 269 -18.89 -17.82 2.86
CA GLU A 269 -17.58 -18.09 3.47
C GLU A 269 -17.35 -17.30 4.75
N ILE A 270 -17.84 -16.05 4.81
CA ILE A 270 -17.83 -15.27 6.05
C ILE A 270 -18.68 -15.95 7.13
N GLY A 271 -19.88 -16.41 6.78
CA GLY A 271 -20.73 -17.16 7.70
C GLY A 271 -20.07 -18.44 8.21
N GLN A 272 -19.40 -19.19 7.34
CA GLN A 272 -18.61 -20.38 7.70
C GLN A 272 -17.48 -20.01 8.67
N LEU A 273 -16.76 -18.93 8.41
CA LEU A 273 -15.68 -18.47 9.27
C LEU A 273 -16.20 -18.05 10.65
N VAL A 274 -17.32 -17.35 10.73
CA VAL A 274 -17.99 -16.97 11.99
C VAL A 274 -18.41 -18.23 12.75
N SER A 275 -18.98 -19.22 12.07
CA SER A 275 -19.36 -20.52 12.67
C SER A 275 -18.14 -21.20 13.34
N TYR A 276 -16.99 -21.22 12.67
CA TYR A 276 -15.76 -21.76 13.25
C TYR A 276 -15.28 -20.94 14.44
N ILE A 277 -15.21 -19.61 14.33
CA ILE A 277 -14.78 -18.72 15.43
C ILE A 277 -15.66 -18.94 16.67
N LYS A 278 -16.95 -19.05 16.50
CA LYS A 278 -17.87 -19.36 17.60
C LYS A 278 -17.62 -20.75 18.22
N SER A 279 -17.22 -21.72 17.41
CA SER A 279 -16.95 -23.07 17.88
C SER A 279 -15.71 -23.19 18.76
N ILE A 280 -14.75 -22.27 18.61
CA ILE A 280 -13.53 -22.23 19.44
C ILE A 280 -13.67 -21.36 20.69
N LYS A 281 -14.77 -20.60 20.84
CA LYS A 281 -15.05 -19.83 22.06
C LYS A 281 -15.12 -20.77 23.29
N GLY A 282 -14.47 -20.38 24.39
CA GLY A 282 -14.40 -21.14 25.63
C GLY A 282 -13.33 -22.25 25.64
N THR A 283 -12.59 -22.49 24.56
CA THR A 283 -11.57 -23.56 24.54
C THR A 283 -10.30 -23.20 25.33
N ASN A 284 -9.98 -21.93 25.48
CA ASN A 284 -8.89 -21.38 26.30
C ASN A 284 -7.55 -22.16 26.18
N PRO A 285 -6.92 -22.20 25.01
CA PRO A 285 -5.66 -22.92 24.81
C PRO A 285 -4.54 -22.40 25.71
N LYS A 286 -3.56 -23.26 26.03
CA LYS A 286 -2.38 -22.84 26.78
C LYS A 286 -1.66 -21.70 26.07
N ASN A 287 -1.20 -20.72 26.85
CA ASN A 287 -0.52 -19.50 26.36
C ASN A 287 -1.42 -18.57 25.52
N ALA A 288 -2.74 -18.65 25.67
CA ALA A 288 -3.63 -17.67 25.08
C ALA A 288 -3.27 -16.25 25.54
N LYS A 289 -3.38 -15.31 24.61
CA LYS A 289 -3.15 -13.88 24.88
C LYS A 289 -4.14 -13.40 25.94
N ILE A 290 -3.70 -12.48 26.78
CA ILE A 290 -4.55 -11.88 27.82
C ILE A 290 -5.82 -11.31 27.17
N SER A 291 -6.96 -11.56 27.82
CA SER A 291 -8.28 -11.09 27.40
C SER A 291 -8.32 -9.59 27.13
N GLN A 292 -8.93 -9.18 26.03
CA GLN A 292 -9.00 -7.79 25.59
C GLN A 292 -10.44 -7.42 25.21
N GLY A 293 -10.90 -6.25 25.64
CA GLY A 293 -12.24 -5.75 25.34
C GLY A 293 -13.27 -5.98 26.45
N ALA A 294 -14.53 -6.05 26.09
CA ALA A 294 -15.65 -6.26 27.00
C ALA A 294 -16.04 -7.73 27.06
N LYS A 295 -16.50 -8.18 28.22
CA LYS A 295 -17.04 -9.54 28.37
C LYS A 295 -18.44 -9.62 27.77
N GLU A 296 -18.66 -10.62 26.89
CA GLU A 296 -19.96 -10.90 26.25
C GLU A 296 -20.29 -12.41 26.25
#